data_8983ec41dbe057ef094fc340ba730579
#
_entry.id   8983ec41dbe057ef094fc340ba730579
#
_cell.length_a   1.000
_cell.length_b   1.000
_cell.length_c   1.000
_cell.angle_alpha   90.00
_cell.angle_beta   90.00
_cell.angle_gamma   90.00
#
_symmetry.space_group_name_H-M   'P 1'
#
loop_
_entity.id
_entity.type
_entity.pdbx_description
1 polymer ?
#
loop_
_entity_poly.entity_id
_entity_poly.type
_entity_poly.pdbx_seq_one_letter_code
_entity_poly.pdbx_strand_id
1 'polypeptide(L)'
;MPGGVGCSETCSEIPEMTAVAPTVITCTSQSTVCQLLHDLGFRARTLSPSLIESASDGMVWKVELMPVPSATAVRFSADLAVAADPIDSVNDFNCGRSLVVAACKPGFDPGLAWVIEISMLRVFEGGVSTAHVVSWIESWVAELEAAVANFFDFY
;
A
#
# COMPACT_ATOMS: atom_id res chain seq x y z
N MET A 1 9.40 44.47 60.10
CA MET A 1 9.46 44.68 58.67
C MET A 1 10.07 43.44 57.99
N PRO A 2 9.32 42.53 57.34
CA PRO A 2 9.92 41.64 56.37
C PRO A 2 9.41 41.99 54.97
N GLY A 3 10.37 42.18 54.07
CA GLY A 3 10.13 42.41 52.65
C GLY A 3 9.65 41.17 51.93
N GLY A 4 8.59 41.30 51.16
CA GLY A 4 8.09 40.28 50.24
C GLY A 4 8.96 40.21 49.00
N VAL A 5 9.42 38.98 48.69
CA VAL A 5 10.09 38.64 47.43
C VAL A 5 9.00 38.17 46.49
N GLY A 6 8.68 38.98 45.49
CA GLY A 6 7.78 38.56 44.39
C GLY A 6 8.52 37.62 43.43
N CYS A 7 8.13 36.37 43.38
CA CYS A 7 8.47 35.47 42.28
C CYS A 7 7.58 35.80 41.09
N SER A 8 8.14 36.36 40.06
CA SER A 8 7.53 36.44 38.73
C SER A 8 7.80 35.14 38.02
N GLU A 9 6.83 34.23 38.01
CA GLU A 9 6.84 33.08 37.12
C GLU A 9 6.55 33.55 35.70
N THR A 10 7.58 33.58 34.89
CA THR A 10 7.44 33.66 33.43
C THR A 10 6.92 32.33 32.92
N CYS A 11 5.62 32.28 32.66
CA CYS A 11 5.05 31.22 31.82
C CYS A 11 5.74 31.28 30.45
N SER A 12 6.58 30.28 30.17
CA SER A 12 7.09 30.06 28.83
C SER A 12 5.95 29.55 27.97
N GLU A 13 5.53 30.36 27.02
CA GLU A 13 4.58 29.96 25.98
C GLU A 13 5.18 28.77 25.20
N ILE A 14 4.52 27.61 25.32
CA ILE A 14 4.78 26.44 24.47
C ILE A 14 4.28 26.84 23.08
N PRO A 15 5.13 26.80 22.04
CA PRO A 15 4.67 27.11 20.69
C PRO A 15 3.57 26.14 20.31
N GLU A 16 2.40 26.67 20.02
CA GLU A 16 1.27 25.91 19.48
C GLU A 16 1.72 25.27 18.16
N MET A 17 1.97 23.96 18.19
CA MET A 17 2.18 23.19 16.98
C MET A 17 0.90 23.24 16.17
N THR A 18 0.87 24.10 15.17
CA THR A 18 -0.21 24.13 14.17
C THR A 18 -0.24 22.77 13.50
N ALA A 19 -1.18 21.92 13.91
CA ALA A 19 -1.45 20.66 13.26
C ALA A 19 -1.87 20.95 11.81
N VAL A 20 -1.01 20.65 10.87
CA VAL A 20 -1.37 20.70 9.44
C VAL A 20 -2.53 19.75 9.24
N ALA A 21 -3.69 20.28 8.89
CA ALA A 21 -4.86 19.44 8.63
C ALA A 21 -4.51 18.41 7.54
N PRO A 22 -4.84 17.12 7.71
CA PRO A 22 -4.53 16.10 6.73
C PRO A 22 -5.20 16.47 5.41
N THR A 23 -4.42 16.48 4.33
CA THR A 23 -4.93 16.73 2.99
C THR A 23 -5.88 15.58 2.62
N VAL A 24 -7.17 15.89 2.48
CA VAL A 24 -8.18 14.91 2.07
C VAL A 24 -8.18 14.84 0.55
N ILE A 25 -7.92 13.67 0.02
CA ILE A 25 -8.05 13.40 -1.42
C ILE A 25 -9.52 13.02 -1.66
N THR A 26 -10.29 13.93 -2.22
CA THR A 26 -11.73 13.71 -2.47
C THR A 26 -11.99 12.82 -3.69
N CYS A 27 -11.02 12.69 -4.56
CA CYS A 27 -11.02 11.75 -5.68
C CYS A 27 -9.60 11.24 -5.85
N THR A 28 -9.40 9.94 -5.67
CA THR A 28 -8.10 9.33 -5.88
C THR A 28 -7.86 9.25 -7.39
N SER A 29 -7.25 10.29 -7.95
CA SER A 29 -6.87 10.27 -9.35
C SER A 29 -5.59 9.45 -9.52
N GLN A 30 -5.46 8.84 -10.68
CA GLN A 30 -4.25 8.11 -11.05
C GLN A 30 -2.99 8.98 -10.91
N SER A 31 -3.04 10.25 -11.31
CA SER A 31 -1.91 11.17 -11.20
C SER A 31 -1.49 11.41 -9.75
N THR A 32 -2.45 11.50 -8.83
CA THR A 32 -2.18 11.66 -7.40
C THR A 32 -1.48 10.42 -6.82
N VAL A 33 -1.98 9.22 -7.15
CA VAL A 33 -1.35 7.97 -6.67
C VAL A 33 0.04 7.79 -7.28
N CYS A 34 0.21 8.09 -8.56
CA CYS A 34 1.52 8.03 -9.23
C CYS A 34 2.52 8.99 -8.58
N GLN A 35 2.09 10.21 -8.24
CA GLN A 35 2.93 11.19 -7.55
C GLN A 35 3.32 10.70 -6.14
N LEU A 36 2.37 10.16 -5.38
CA LEU A 36 2.65 9.61 -4.05
C LEU A 36 3.67 8.45 -4.11
N LEU A 37 3.58 7.60 -5.13
CA LEU A 37 4.56 6.54 -5.33
C LEU A 37 5.97 7.12 -5.59
N HIS A 38 6.08 8.16 -6.41
CA HIS A 38 7.36 8.85 -6.64
C HIS A 38 7.87 9.52 -5.37
N ASP A 39 7.02 10.17 -4.59
CA ASP A 39 7.39 10.84 -3.34
C ASP A 39 7.90 9.84 -2.28
N LEU A 40 7.39 8.60 -2.33
CA LEU A 40 7.88 7.48 -1.51
C LEU A 40 9.13 6.79 -2.08
N GLY A 41 9.64 7.25 -3.23
CA GLY A 41 10.85 6.71 -3.86
C GLY A 41 10.63 5.51 -4.78
N PHE A 42 9.38 5.11 -5.04
CA PHE A 42 9.09 4.03 -5.98
C PHE A 42 9.13 4.52 -7.43
N ARG A 43 9.54 3.65 -8.34
CA ARG A 43 9.37 3.88 -9.77
C ARG A 43 7.91 3.59 -10.13
N ALA A 44 7.23 4.55 -10.74
CA ALA A 44 5.85 4.39 -11.14
C ALA A 44 5.63 4.90 -12.55
N ARG A 45 4.81 4.19 -13.32
CA ARG A 45 4.35 4.62 -14.65
C ARG A 45 2.89 4.31 -14.86
N THR A 46 2.21 5.18 -15.54
CA THR A 46 0.84 5.01 -15.97
C THR A 46 0.77 4.05 -17.16
N LEU A 47 -0.02 2.99 -17.04
CA LEU A 47 -0.30 2.06 -18.14
C LEU A 47 -1.63 2.37 -18.83
N SER A 48 -2.63 2.82 -18.06
CA SER A 48 -3.95 3.23 -18.56
C SER A 48 -4.57 4.24 -17.58
N PRO A 49 -5.72 4.85 -17.88
CA PRO A 49 -6.38 5.82 -16.97
C PRO A 49 -6.69 5.30 -15.56
N SER A 50 -6.73 3.99 -15.38
CA SER A 50 -7.02 3.36 -14.09
C SER A 50 -5.89 2.48 -13.56
N LEU A 51 -4.80 2.30 -14.30
CA LEU A 51 -3.76 1.33 -13.99
C LEU A 51 -2.38 1.99 -13.94
N ILE A 52 -1.71 1.84 -12.81
CA ILE A 52 -0.33 2.24 -12.56
C ILE A 52 0.50 0.98 -12.37
N GLU A 53 1.67 0.93 -12.98
CA GLU A 53 2.69 -0.07 -12.69
C GLU A 53 3.77 0.57 -11.83
N SER A 54 4.23 -0.15 -10.82
CA SER A 54 5.30 0.24 -9.93
C SER A 54 6.29 -0.90 -9.73
N ALA A 55 7.42 -0.62 -9.10
CA ALA A 55 8.41 -1.65 -8.78
C ALA A 55 9.13 -1.33 -7.47
N SER A 56 9.39 -2.37 -6.68
CA SER A 56 10.23 -2.35 -5.49
C SER A 56 11.08 -3.62 -5.46
N ASP A 57 12.35 -3.49 -5.11
CA ASP A 57 13.31 -4.62 -4.94
C ASP A 57 13.31 -5.64 -6.09
N GLY A 58 13.18 -5.15 -7.32
CA GLY A 58 13.18 -5.98 -8.51
C GLY A 58 11.82 -6.61 -8.84
N MET A 59 10.81 -6.41 -8.01
CA MET A 59 9.45 -6.90 -8.27
C MET A 59 8.58 -5.82 -8.89
N VAL A 60 7.81 -6.22 -9.90
CA VAL A 60 6.82 -5.38 -10.57
C VAL A 60 5.46 -5.66 -9.97
N TRP A 61 4.74 -4.61 -9.63
CA TRP A 61 3.39 -4.66 -9.10
C TRP A 61 2.52 -3.55 -9.68
N LYS A 62 1.22 -3.65 -9.48
CA LYS A 62 0.24 -2.78 -10.11
C LYS A 62 -0.69 -2.18 -9.06
N VAL A 63 -1.13 -0.95 -9.33
CA VAL A 63 -2.22 -0.29 -8.61
C VAL A 63 -3.34 -0.01 -9.61
N GLU A 64 -4.50 -0.57 -9.36
CA GLU A 64 -5.69 -0.38 -10.18
C GLU A 64 -6.73 0.44 -9.41
N LEU A 65 -7.19 1.52 -10.02
CA LEU A 65 -8.26 2.37 -9.51
C LEU A 65 -9.58 1.95 -10.15
N MET A 66 -10.46 1.35 -9.37
CA MET A 66 -11.73 0.83 -9.85
C MET A 66 -12.88 1.69 -9.34
N PRO A 67 -13.61 2.41 -10.21
CA PRO A 67 -14.85 3.06 -9.81
C PRO A 67 -15.90 1.99 -9.50
N VAL A 68 -16.48 2.07 -8.31
CA VAL A 68 -17.61 1.25 -7.90
C VAL A 68 -18.78 2.18 -7.55
N PRO A 69 -20.03 1.75 -7.61
CA PRO A 69 -21.16 2.59 -7.24
C PRO A 69 -20.97 3.16 -5.82
N SER A 70 -21.00 4.49 -5.71
CA SER A 70 -20.87 5.26 -4.46
C SER A 70 -19.51 5.19 -3.74
N ALA A 71 -18.49 4.54 -4.33
CA ALA A 71 -17.19 4.37 -3.71
C ALA A 71 -16.06 4.37 -4.74
N THR A 72 -14.83 4.28 -4.25
CA THR A 72 -13.65 3.96 -5.05
C THR A 72 -12.95 2.74 -4.45
N ALA A 73 -12.55 1.81 -5.27
CA ALA A 73 -11.72 0.70 -4.86
C ALA A 73 -10.30 0.88 -5.42
N VAL A 74 -9.31 0.62 -4.58
CA VAL A 74 -7.90 0.58 -4.97
C VAL A 74 -7.42 -0.85 -4.78
N ARG A 75 -6.98 -1.47 -5.87
CA ARG A 75 -6.42 -2.82 -5.86
C ARG A 75 -4.92 -2.75 -6.12
N PHE A 76 -4.17 -3.31 -5.21
CA PHE A 76 -2.75 -3.61 -5.39
C PHE A 76 -2.61 -5.06 -5.82
N SER A 77 -1.76 -5.35 -6.78
CA SER A 77 -1.55 -6.74 -7.24
C SER A 77 -0.15 -6.95 -7.78
N ALA A 78 0.37 -8.17 -7.60
CA ALA A 78 1.59 -8.65 -8.20
C ALA A 78 1.42 -10.10 -8.66
N ASP A 79 2.07 -10.45 -9.76
CA ASP A 79 2.09 -11.79 -10.31
C ASP A 79 3.47 -12.42 -10.04
N LEU A 80 3.49 -13.58 -9.38
CA LEU A 80 4.69 -14.36 -9.08
C LEU A 80 4.66 -15.65 -9.90
N ALA A 81 5.66 -15.83 -10.76
CA ALA A 81 5.77 -17.04 -11.60
C ALA A 81 6.43 -18.18 -10.82
N VAL A 82 5.81 -19.36 -10.82
CA VAL A 82 6.31 -20.56 -10.15
C VAL A 82 6.23 -21.77 -11.07
N ALA A 83 7.20 -22.69 -10.93
CA ALA A 83 7.30 -23.87 -11.77
C ALA A 83 6.43 -25.04 -11.28
N ALA A 84 6.21 -25.14 -9.97
CA ALA A 84 5.43 -26.22 -9.36
C ALA A 84 4.00 -25.74 -9.03
N ASP A 85 3.09 -26.70 -8.84
CA ASP A 85 1.72 -26.42 -8.38
C ASP A 85 1.74 -25.79 -6.98
N PRO A 86 1.25 -24.54 -6.83
CA PRO A 86 1.34 -23.79 -5.57
C PRO A 86 0.09 -23.92 -4.69
N ILE A 87 -0.90 -24.77 -5.02
CA ILE A 87 -2.23 -24.79 -4.38
C ILE A 87 -2.11 -24.90 -2.85
N ASP A 88 -1.33 -25.84 -2.34
CA ASP A 88 -1.18 -26.06 -0.90
C ASP A 88 -0.50 -24.86 -0.23
N SER A 89 0.58 -24.34 -0.82
CA SER A 89 1.30 -23.16 -0.32
C SER A 89 0.42 -21.90 -0.33
N VAL A 90 -0.43 -21.74 -1.36
CA VAL A 90 -1.40 -20.63 -1.46
C VAL A 90 -2.46 -20.73 -0.35
N ASN A 91 -2.97 -21.93 -0.10
CA ASN A 91 -3.95 -22.15 0.96
C ASN A 91 -3.36 -21.88 2.34
N ASP A 92 -2.15 -22.36 2.62
CA ASP A 92 -1.45 -22.11 3.87
C ASP A 92 -1.15 -20.61 4.07
N PHE A 93 -0.70 -19.93 3.02
CA PHE A 93 -0.49 -18.48 3.05
C PHE A 93 -1.76 -17.74 3.42
N ASN A 94 -2.89 -18.05 2.78
CA ASN A 94 -4.17 -17.38 3.01
C ASN A 94 -4.72 -17.62 4.42
N CYS A 95 -4.45 -18.79 5.03
CA CYS A 95 -4.89 -19.08 6.40
C CYS A 95 -4.26 -18.15 7.44
N GLY A 96 -3.06 -17.61 7.19
CA GLY A 96 -2.32 -16.76 8.11
C GLY A 96 -2.46 -15.24 7.84
N ARG A 97 -3.17 -14.83 6.79
CA ARG A 97 -3.19 -13.43 6.30
C ARG A 97 -4.58 -12.83 6.31
N SER A 98 -4.66 -11.54 6.65
CA SER A 98 -5.92 -10.78 6.66
C SER A 98 -5.94 -9.59 5.69
N LEU A 99 -4.77 -9.11 5.26
CA LEU A 99 -4.64 -7.90 4.43
C LEU A 99 -4.52 -8.20 2.95
N VAL A 100 -3.91 -9.34 2.60
CA VAL A 100 -3.66 -9.77 1.24
C VAL A 100 -4.22 -11.16 1.00
N VAL A 101 -4.56 -11.44 -0.24
CA VAL A 101 -5.05 -12.74 -0.71
C VAL A 101 -4.14 -13.22 -1.83
N ALA A 102 -3.73 -14.48 -1.77
CA ALA A 102 -3.06 -15.18 -2.85
C ALA A 102 -4.05 -16.04 -3.63
N ALA A 103 -3.93 -16.05 -4.94
CA ALA A 103 -4.69 -16.94 -5.83
C ALA A 103 -3.75 -17.54 -6.89
N CYS A 104 -3.89 -18.81 -7.22
CA CYS A 104 -3.11 -19.41 -8.29
C CYS A 104 -3.93 -19.51 -9.58
N LYS A 105 -3.24 -19.31 -10.70
CA LYS A 105 -3.78 -19.44 -12.04
C LYS A 105 -2.77 -20.16 -12.96
N PRO A 106 -3.20 -20.86 -14.01
CA PRO A 106 -2.28 -21.42 -14.99
C PRO A 106 -1.41 -20.34 -15.63
N GLY A 107 -0.13 -20.61 -15.81
CA GLY A 107 0.78 -19.75 -16.55
C GLY A 107 0.44 -19.71 -18.05
N PHE A 108 0.66 -18.57 -18.68
CA PHE A 108 0.44 -18.40 -20.12
C PHE A 108 1.64 -18.82 -20.98
N ASP A 109 2.81 -18.93 -20.36
CA ASP A 109 4.05 -19.29 -21.04
C ASP A 109 4.30 -20.80 -20.86
N PRO A 110 4.65 -21.56 -21.92
CA PRO A 110 4.95 -22.99 -21.82
C PRO A 110 6.04 -23.38 -20.82
N GLY A 111 6.89 -22.42 -20.42
CA GLY A 111 7.93 -22.60 -19.39
C GLY A 111 7.49 -22.27 -17.96
N LEU A 112 6.32 -21.67 -17.79
CA LEU A 112 5.78 -21.24 -16.49
C LEU A 112 4.47 -21.98 -16.23
N ALA A 113 4.51 -23.03 -15.41
CA ALA A 113 3.34 -23.85 -15.17
C ALA A 113 2.24 -23.08 -14.39
N TRP A 114 2.62 -22.16 -13.51
CA TRP A 114 1.70 -21.46 -12.62
C TRP A 114 2.10 -20.02 -12.36
N VAL A 115 1.09 -19.19 -12.07
CA VAL A 115 1.25 -17.82 -11.57
C VAL A 115 0.48 -17.70 -10.26
N ILE A 116 1.14 -17.19 -9.23
CA ILE A 116 0.49 -16.78 -7.97
C ILE A 116 0.22 -15.29 -8.09
N GLU A 117 -1.03 -14.90 -8.08
CA GLU A 117 -1.45 -13.51 -7.97
C GLU A 117 -1.63 -13.16 -6.49
N ILE A 118 -0.82 -12.23 -5.98
CA ILE A 118 -1.02 -11.62 -4.67
C ILE A 118 -1.82 -10.35 -4.87
N SER A 119 -2.84 -10.11 -4.06
CA SER A 119 -3.63 -8.89 -4.17
C SER A 119 -4.12 -8.37 -2.82
N MET A 120 -4.25 -7.04 -2.73
CA MET A 120 -4.84 -6.31 -1.62
C MET A 120 -5.88 -5.34 -2.18
N LEU A 121 -7.09 -5.37 -1.63
CA LEU A 121 -8.18 -4.48 -2.01
C LEU A 121 -8.52 -3.52 -0.88
N ARG A 122 -8.66 -2.24 -1.19
CA ARG A 122 -9.16 -1.20 -0.30
C ARG A 122 -10.34 -0.50 -0.95
N VAL A 123 -11.44 -0.40 -0.21
CA VAL A 123 -12.66 0.30 -0.66
C VAL A 123 -12.91 1.46 0.29
N PHE A 124 -13.20 2.63 -0.25
CA PHE A 124 -13.54 3.82 0.55
C PHE A 124 -14.65 4.63 -0.12
N GLU A 125 -15.51 5.20 0.72
CA GLU A 125 -16.56 6.13 0.33
C GLU A 125 -16.12 7.56 0.64
N GLY A 126 -16.41 8.50 -0.26
CA GLY A 126 -15.98 9.89 -0.12
C GLY A 126 -14.48 10.07 -0.32
N GLY A 127 -13.87 10.96 0.46
CA GLY A 127 -12.44 11.26 0.40
C GLY A 127 -11.61 10.39 1.33
N VAL A 128 -10.36 10.15 0.96
CA VAL A 128 -9.36 9.50 1.80
C VAL A 128 -8.17 10.44 2.00
N SER A 129 -7.55 10.43 3.17
CA SER A 129 -6.36 11.25 3.40
C SER A 129 -5.15 10.67 2.70
N THR A 130 -4.24 11.55 2.27
CA THR A 130 -2.93 11.15 1.72
C THR A 130 -2.20 10.18 2.64
N ALA A 131 -2.24 10.41 3.95
CA ALA A 131 -1.61 9.53 4.94
C ALA A 131 -2.16 8.10 4.92
N HIS A 132 -3.47 7.92 4.68
CA HIS A 132 -4.05 6.58 4.54
C HIS A 132 -3.58 5.88 3.26
N VAL A 133 -3.51 6.62 2.14
CA VAL A 133 -3.00 6.04 0.88
C VAL A 133 -1.53 5.63 1.03
N VAL A 134 -0.70 6.45 1.66
CA VAL A 134 0.69 6.12 1.98
C VAL A 134 0.76 4.86 2.84
N SER A 135 -0.01 4.78 3.93
CA SER A 135 -0.07 3.59 4.79
C SER A 135 -0.50 2.32 4.03
N TRP A 136 -1.39 2.43 3.03
CA TRP A 136 -1.75 1.28 2.21
C TRP A 136 -0.61 0.83 1.30
N ILE A 137 0.12 1.79 0.70
CA ILE A 137 1.29 1.48 -0.13
C ILE A 137 2.37 0.79 0.71
N GLU A 138 2.70 1.32 1.88
CA GLU A 138 3.67 0.74 2.80
C GLU A 138 3.25 -0.67 3.26
N SER A 139 1.99 -0.83 3.65
CA SER A 139 1.44 -2.14 4.02
C SER A 139 1.50 -3.14 2.86
N TRP A 140 1.18 -2.68 1.64
CA TRP A 140 1.27 -3.52 0.45
C TRP A 140 2.69 -4.00 0.19
N VAL A 141 3.68 -3.12 0.23
CA VAL A 141 5.08 -3.48 -0.01
C VAL A 141 5.57 -4.50 1.03
N ALA A 142 5.28 -4.27 2.31
CA ALA A 142 5.65 -5.21 3.38
C ALA A 142 4.99 -6.59 3.21
N GLU A 143 3.71 -6.64 2.83
CA GLU A 143 3.01 -7.91 2.58
C GLU A 143 3.51 -8.61 1.32
N LEU A 144 3.88 -7.86 0.28
CA LEU A 144 4.45 -8.41 -0.94
C LEU A 144 5.82 -9.04 -0.68
N GLU A 145 6.70 -8.37 0.07
CA GLU A 145 8.00 -8.91 0.50
C GLU A 145 7.82 -10.20 1.31
N ALA A 146 6.89 -10.21 2.26
CA ALA A 146 6.56 -11.40 3.04
C ALA A 146 6.01 -12.54 2.19
N ALA A 147 5.20 -12.22 1.15
CA ALA A 147 4.70 -13.22 0.22
C ALA A 147 5.82 -13.83 -0.63
N VAL A 148 6.74 -13.00 -1.12
CA VAL A 148 7.90 -13.47 -1.88
C VAL A 148 8.76 -14.39 -1.03
N ALA A 149 9.10 -14.00 0.19
CA ALA A 149 9.84 -14.86 1.11
C ALA A 149 9.11 -16.20 1.34
N ASN A 150 7.78 -16.16 1.55
CA ASN A 150 6.99 -17.37 1.76
C ASN A 150 6.98 -18.32 0.56
N PHE A 151 6.91 -17.79 -0.68
CA PHE A 151 6.78 -18.61 -1.88
C PHE A 151 8.12 -19.02 -2.51
N PHE A 152 9.21 -18.32 -2.23
CA PHE A 152 10.52 -18.57 -2.84
C PHE A 152 11.62 -19.03 -1.87
N ASP A 153 11.47 -18.84 -0.56
CA ASP A 153 12.46 -19.33 0.43
C ASP A 153 12.40 -20.85 0.67
N PHE A 154 11.48 -21.56 0.00
CA PHE A 154 11.35 -23.02 0.09
C PHE A 154 11.94 -23.80 -1.10
N TYR A 155 12.75 -23.11 -1.96
CA TYR A 155 13.40 -23.76 -3.12
C TYR A 155 14.91 -23.62 -3.10
#